data_95c0fcd44df7dc2000901b5a3ccdf94d
#
_entry.id   95c0fcd44df7dc2000901b5a3ccdf94d
#
_cell.length_a   1.000
_cell.length_b   1.000
_cell.length_c   1.000
_cell.angle_alpha   90.00
_cell.angle_beta   90.00
_cell.angle_gamma   90.00
#
_symmetry.space_group_name_H-M   'P 1'
#
loop_
_entity.id
_entity.type
_entity.pdbx_description
1 polymer ?
#
loop_
_entity_poly.entity_id
_entity_poly.type
_entity_poly.pdbx_seq_one_letter_code
_entity_poly.pdbx_strand_id
1 'polypeptide(L)'
;QKRFLDIKEIINNYEYENIIILGRRQELREVEILTSLIRSEGVEKKNITTINDNLSTYNNVLSINKILTKKNINGINLITSPYHTYRSKMIWKKNTKIELNIIENKDNPFNYEFGKKIFSLEKIRVVLYEFLSYIYNKLLNQVD
;
A
#
# COMPACT_ATOMS: atom_id res chain seq x y z
N GLN A 1 15.38 1.14 -5.46
CA GLN A 1 16.08 -0.13 -5.15
C GLN A 1 15.63 -0.73 -3.80
N LYS A 2 15.54 0.05 -2.69
CA LYS A 2 15.15 -0.51 -1.36
C LYS A 2 13.75 -1.13 -1.36
N ARG A 3 12.72 -0.47 -1.90
CA ARG A 3 11.35 -1.01 -1.97
C ARG A 3 11.26 -2.37 -2.68
N PHE A 4 12.18 -2.64 -3.58
CA PHE A 4 12.20 -3.87 -4.35
C PHE A 4 12.75 -5.06 -3.55
N LEU A 5 13.80 -4.86 -2.76
CA LEU A 5 14.36 -5.92 -1.91
C LEU A 5 13.30 -6.45 -0.93
N ASP A 6 12.50 -5.55 -0.36
CA ASP A 6 11.40 -5.90 0.55
C ASP A 6 10.31 -6.72 -0.16
N ILE A 7 9.97 -6.33 -1.40
CA ILE A 7 8.95 -7.05 -2.20
C ILE A 7 9.44 -8.45 -2.57
N LYS A 8 10.72 -8.60 -2.92
CA LYS A 8 11.31 -9.91 -3.19
C LYS A 8 11.23 -10.83 -1.99
N GLU A 9 11.60 -10.35 -0.80
CA GLU A 9 11.48 -11.11 0.44
C GLU A 9 10.03 -11.51 0.72
N ILE A 10 9.09 -10.63 0.51
CA ILE A 10 7.66 -10.90 0.69
C ILE A 10 7.15 -11.93 -0.32
N ILE A 11 7.50 -11.78 -1.61
CA ILE A 11 7.12 -12.72 -2.66
C ILE A 11 7.62 -14.14 -2.33
N ASN A 12 8.81 -14.27 -1.78
CA ASN A 12 9.41 -15.57 -1.46
C ASN A 12 8.89 -16.17 -0.15
N ASN A 13 8.39 -15.36 0.78
CA ASN A 13 7.99 -15.80 2.12
C ASN A 13 6.49 -16.03 2.29
N TYR A 14 5.66 -15.57 1.34
CA TYR A 14 4.20 -15.68 1.44
C TYR A 14 3.62 -16.36 0.19
N GLU A 15 2.69 -17.28 0.40
CA GLU A 15 1.85 -17.78 -0.68
C GLU A 15 0.83 -16.70 -1.06
N TYR A 16 0.69 -16.44 -2.34
CA TYR A 16 -0.27 -15.48 -2.87
C TYR A 16 -0.81 -15.94 -4.23
N GLU A 17 -2.10 -15.74 -4.44
CA GLU A 17 -2.75 -16.02 -5.70
C GLU A 17 -2.74 -14.82 -6.65
N ASN A 18 -2.79 -13.62 -6.10
CA ASN A 18 -2.91 -12.38 -6.86
C ASN A 18 -2.09 -11.25 -6.23
N ILE A 19 -1.42 -10.48 -7.08
CA ILE A 19 -0.71 -9.27 -6.70
C ILE A 19 -1.41 -8.07 -7.34
N ILE A 20 -1.76 -7.08 -6.53
CA ILE A 20 -2.34 -5.82 -7.00
C ILE A 20 -1.33 -4.71 -6.77
N ILE A 21 -0.91 -4.07 -7.86
CA ILE A 21 0.03 -2.95 -7.82
C ILE A 21 -0.76 -1.65 -8.01
N LEU A 22 -0.58 -0.73 -7.07
CA LEU A 22 -1.19 0.59 -7.13
C LEU A 22 -0.14 1.61 -7.55
N GLY A 23 -0.46 2.39 -8.56
CA GLY A 23 0.35 3.51 -9.02
C GLY A 23 -0.50 4.72 -9.37
N ARG A 24 0.10 5.88 -9.48
CA ARG A 24 -0.51 7.08 -10.05
C ARG A 24 -0.17 7.15 -11.53
N ARG A 25 -0.94 7.90 -12.32
CA ARG A 25 -0.62 8.15 -13.74
C ARG A 25 0.81 8.67 -13.97
N GLN A 26 1.33 9.43 -13.03
CA GLN A 26 2.69 9.97 -13.08
C GLN A 26 3.79 8.93 -12.75
N GLU A 27 3.40 7.78 -12.20
CA GLU A 27 4.27 6.70 -11.72
C GLU A 27 4.21 5.45 -12.62
N LEU A 28 3.69 5.56 -13.86
CA LEU A 28 3.52 4.43 -14.79
C LEU A 28 4.83 3.66 -15.01
N ARG A 29 5.93 4.39 -15.20
CA ARG A 29 7.25 3.78 -15.39
C ARG A 29 7.69 2.97 -14.16
N GLU A 30 7.41 3.46 -12.97
CA GLU A 30 7.72 2.77 -11.71
C GLU A 30 6.87 1.50 -11.56
N VAL A 31 5.59 1.55 -11.92
CA VAL A 31 4.68 0.40 -11.94
C VAL A 31 5.14 -0.65 -12.94
N GLU A 32 5.59 -0.25 -14.13
CA GLU A 32 6.14 -1.17 -15.15
C GLU A 32 7.42 -1.85 -14.67
N ILE A 33 8.36 -1.08 -14.10
CA ILE A 33 9.58 -1.63 -13.50
C ILE A 33 9.23 -2.63 -12.41
N LEU A 34 8.35 -2.27 -11.49
CA LEU A 34 7.93 -3.14 -10.40
C LEU A 34 7.26 -4.41 -10.92
N THR A 35 6.38 -4.30 -11.91
CA THR A 35 5.73 -5.44 -12.55
C THR A 35 6.76 -6.37 -13.20
N SER A 36 7.76 -5.82 -13.90
CA SER A 36 8.83 -6.60 -14.52
C SER A 36 9.68 -7.33 -13.50
N LEU A 37 9.99 -6.68 -12.39
CA LEU A 37 10.75 -7.27 -11.29
C LEU A 37 9.98 -8.38 -10.58
N ILE A 38 8.68 -8.20 -10.32
CA ILE A 38 7.82 -9.25 -9.74
C ILE A 38 7.75 -10.47 -10.69
N ARG A 39 7.69 -10.24 -11.99
CA ARG A 39 7.71 -11.31 -12.98
C ARG A 39 9.04 -12.05 -13.04
N SER A 40 10.16 -11.36 -12.84
CA SER A 40 11.48 -12.02 -12.79
C SER A 40 11.64 -12.94 -11.58
N GLU A 41 10.83 -12.78 -10.53
CA GLU A 41 10.75 -13.69 -9.38
C GLU A 41 9.78 -14.88 -9.63
N GLY A 42 9.31 -15.07 -10.85
CA GLY A 42 8.49 -16.23 -11.23
C GLY A 42 6.97 -16.01 -11.18
N VAL A 43 6.51 -14.80 -10.85
CA VAL A 43 5.08 -14.52 -10.80
C VAL A 43 4.48 -14.40 -12.21
N GLU A 44 3.47 -15.21 -12.52
CA GLU A 44 2.80 -15.15 -13.81
C GLU A 44 2.03 -13.83 -14.01
N LYS A 45 2.07 -13.30 -15.23
CA LYS A 45 1.39 -12.05 -15.60
C LYS A 45 -0.09 -12.05 -15.26
N LYS A 46 -0.78 -13.20 -15.41
CA LYS A 46 -2.22 -13.33 -15.11
C LYS A 46 -2.56 -13.06 -13.63
N ASN A 47 -1.58 -13.22 -12.74
CA ASN A 47 -1.73 -13.03 -11.31
C ASN A 47 -1.37 -11.60 -10.86
N ILE A 48 -0.99 -10.72 -11.79
CA ILE A 48 -0.64 -9.35 -11.52
C ILE A 48 -1.72 -8.43 -12.09
N THR A 49 -2.30 -7.59 -11.25
CA THR A 49 -3.25 -6.54 -11.63
C THR A 49 -2.67 -5.18 -11.29
N THR A 50 -2.68 -4.25 -12.23
CA THR A 50 -2.23 -2.87 -12.00
C THR A 50 -3.42 -1.91 -11.99
N ILE A 51 -3.45 -0.97 -11.05
CA ILE A 51 -4.47 0.08 -10.96
C ILE A 51 -3.75 1.42 -10.92
N ASN A 52 -3.92 2.22 -11.98
CA ASN A 52 -3.16 3.46 -12.19
C ASN A 52 -4.00 4.75 -12.18
N ASP A 53 -5.32 4.62 -12.03
CA ASP A 53 -6.26 5.74 -12.22
C ASP A 53 -6.73 6.41 -10.93
N ASN A 54 -6.35 5.90 -9.77
CA ASN A 54 -6.89 6.37 -8.51
C ASN A 54 -6.05 7.48 -7.88
N LEU A 55 -6.71 8.59 -7.55
CA LEU A 55 -6.08 9.77 -6.97
C LEU A 55 -6.03 9.74 -5.42
N SER A 56 -6.79 8.85 -4.77
CA SER A 56 -6.87 8.78 -3.31
C SER A 56 -6.80 7.37 -2.77
N THR A 57 -6.36 7.21 -1.52
CA THR A 57 -6.35 5.92 -0.82
C THR A 57 -7.77 5.35 -0.71
N TYR A 58 -8.78 6.19 -0.49
CA TYR A 58 -10.19 5.78 -0.44
C TYR A 58 -10.65 5.15 -1.76
N ASN A 59 -10.40 5.81 -2.89
CA ASN A 59 -10.75 5.28 -4.20
C ASN A 59 -10.01 3.97 -4.52
N ASN A 60 -8.75 3.86 -4.09
CA ASN A 60 -7.98 2.62 -4.21
C ASN A 60 -8.67 1.47 -3.46
N VAL A 61 -9.07 1.70 -2.21
CA VAL A 61 -9.77 0.69 -1.40
C VAL A 61 -11.06 0.24 -2.08
N LEU A 62 -11.87 1.17 -2.58
CA LEU A 62 -13.12 0.82 -3.27
C LEU A 62 -12.88 0.02 -4.55
N SER A 63 -11.88 0.40 -5.35
CA SER A 63 -11.54 -0.30 -6.60
C SER A 63 -11.03 -1.72 -6.33
N ILE A 64 -10.15 -1.86 -5.34
CA ILE A 64 -9.63 -3.17 -4.94
C ILE A 64 -10.76 -4.02 -4.37
N ASN A 65 -11.61 -3.48 -3.50
CA ASN A 65 -12.74 -4.21 -2.92
C ASN A 65 -13.64 -4.82 -4.01
N LYS A 66 -13.92 -4.08 -5.09
CA LYS A 66 -14.68 -4.61 -6.23
C LYS A 66 -13.99 -5.82 -6.88
N ILE A 67 -12.66 -5.77 -7.05
CA ILE A 67 -11.88 -6.87 -7.62
C ILE A 67 -11.91 -8.09 -6.69
N LEU A 68 -11.68 -7.89 -5.40
CA LEU A 68 -11.63 -8.95 -4.41
C LEU A 68 -12.99 -9.65 -4.25
N THR A 69 -14.07 -8.86 -4.20
CA THR A 69 -15.44 -9.39 -4.13
C THR A 69 -15.77 -10.23 -5.37
N LYS A 70 -15.39 -9.75 -6.57
CA LYS A 70 -15.61 -10.51 -7.81
C LYS A 70 -14.84 -11.83 -7.84
N LYS A 71 -13.68 -11.89 -7.18
CA LYS A 71 -12.84 -13.09 -7.10
C LYS A 71 -13.11 -13.94 -5.85
N ASN A 72 -14.08 -13.59 -5.00
CA ASN A 72 -14.36 -14.23 -3.71
C ASN A 72 -13.15 -14.28 -2.76
N ILE A 73 -12.31 -13.24 -2.80
CA ILE A 73 -11.13 -13.11 -1.91
C ILE A 73 -11.56 -12.39 -0.64
N ASN A 74 -11.31 -13.01 0.51
CA ASN A 74 -11.74 -12.52 1.83
C ASN A 74 -10.62 -11.89 2.66
N GLY A 75 -9.36 -12.03 2.26
CA GLY A 75 -8.21 -11.49 2.97
C GLY A 75 -7.14 -10.95 2.04
N ILE A 76 -6.40 -9.95 2.50
CA ILE A 76 -5.27 -9.38 1.78
C ILE A 76 -4.09 -9.08 2.70
N ASN A 77 -2.90 -9.15 2.13
CA ASN A 77 -1.69 -8.61 2.71
C ASN A 77 -1.43 -7.21 2.09
N LEU A 78 -1.52 -6.16 2.90
CA LEU A 78 -1.24 -4.80 2.47
C LEU A 78 0.20 -4.42 2.78
N ILE A 79 0.94 -4.07 1.73
CA ILE A 79 2.29 -3.53 1.83
C ILE A 79 2.21 -2.02 1.58
N THR A 80 2.57 -1.24 2.58
CA THR A 80 2.54 0.23 2.49
C THR A 80 3.64 0.86 3.34
N SER A 81 3.86 2.16 3.15
CA SER A 81 4.82 2.89 3.99
C SER A 81 4.28 3.04 5.43
N PRO A 82 5.14 2.96 6.46
CA PRO A 82 4.71 3.01 7.87
C PRO A 82 3.81 4.20 8.20
N TYR A 83 4.11 5.38 7.66
CA TYR A 83 3.29 6.57 7.87
C TYR A 83 1.90 6.50 7.22
N HIS A 84 1.72 5.69 6.16
CA HIS A 84 0.42 5.45 5.52
C HIS A 84 -0.41 4.36 6.19
N THR A 85 0.22 3.52 7.01
CA THR A 85 -0.39 2.31 7.58
C THR A 85 -1.66 2.63 8.34
N TYR A 86 -1.62 3.60 9.25
CA TYR A 86 -2.77 3.95 10.09
C TYR A 86 -3.97 4.39 9.25
N ARG A 87 -3.79 5.36 8.36
CA ARG A 87 -4.86 5.88 7.51
C ARG A 87 -5.42 4.81 6.58
N SER A 88 -4.57 4.02 5.96
CA SER A 88 -5.00 2.91 5.10
C SER A 88 -5.84 1.90 5.87
N LYS A 89 -5.38 1.49 7.08
CA LYS A 89 -6.11 0.56 7.94
C LYS A 89 -7.51 1.07 8.28
N MET A 90 -7.65 2.34 8.63
CA MET A 90 -8.94 2.94 8.98
C MET A 90 -9.90 2.95 7.79
N ILE A 91 -9.40 3.35 6.59
CA ILE A 91 -10.22 3.35 5.37
C ILE A 91 -10.67 1.92 5.01
N TRP A 92 -9.76 0.94 5.06
CA TRP A 92 -10.09 -0.46 4.80
C TRP A 92 -11.15 -0.98 5.77
N LYS A 93 -10.94 -0.81 7.08
CA LYS A 93 -11.84 -1.30 8.11
C LYS A 93 -13.26 -0.75 7.97
N LYS A 94 -13.39 0.53 7.63
CA LYS A 94 -14.70 1.17 7.47
C LYS A 94 -15.44 0.74 6.20
N ASN A 95 -14.72 0.56 5.10
CA ASN A 95 -15.34 0.45 3.78
C ASN A 95 -15.34 -0.97 3.21
N THR A 96 -14.78 -1.94 3.93
CA THR A 96 -14.74 -3.32 3.48
C THR A 96 -14.95 -4.31 4.64
N LYS A 97 -15.32 -5.54 4.28
CA LYS A 97 -15.36 -6.70 5.21
C LYS A 97 -14.15 -7.62 5.00
N ILE A 98 -13.17 -7.18 4.22
CA ILE A 98 -11.97 -7.95 3.88
C ILE A 98 -11.04 -7.98 5.08
N GLU A 99 -10.53 -9.15 5.42
CA GLU A 99 -9.49 -9.29 6.43
C GLU A 99 -8.19 -8.64 5.94
N LEU A 100 -7.68 -7.70 6.74
CA LEU A 100 -6.49 -6.91 6.38
C LEU A 100 -5.32 -7.30 7.28
N ASN A 101 -4.32 -7.94 6.72
CA ASN A 101 -3.00 -8.10 7.32
C ASN A 101 -2.05 -7.04 6.77
N ILE A 102 -1.31 -6.35 7.63
CA ILE A 102 -0.35 -5.33 7.23
C ILE A 102 1.06 -5.87 7.36
N ILE A 103 1.78 -5.89 6.25
CA ILE A 103 3.19 -6.23 6.24
C ILE A 103 3.98 -4.92 6.31
N GLU A 104 4.63 -4.71 7.45
CA GLU A 104 5.47 -3.52 7.66
C GLU A 104 6.82 -3.71 6.97
N ASN A 105 7.19 -2.72 6.17
CA ASN A 105 8.53 -2.63 5.62
C ASN A 105 9.52 -2.17 6.69
N LYS A 106 10.28 -3.11 7.25
CA LYS A 106 11.23 -2.86 8.34
C LYS A 106 12.42 -1.97 7.96
N ASP A 107 12.78 -1.96 6.67
CA ASP A 107 13.94 -1.20 6.16
C ASP A 107 13.60 0.20 5.63
N ASN A 108 12.39 0.67 5.90
CA ASN A 108 12.00 2.00 5.48
C ASN A 108 12.83 3.05 6.25
N PRO A 109 13.46 4.03 5.56
CA PRO A 109 14.23 5.11 6.22
C PRO A 109 13.38 5.99 7.15
N PHE A 110 12.06 5.84 7.11
CA PHE A 110 11.10 6.43 8.04
C PHE A 110 10.75 5.52 9.22
N ASN A 111 11.35 4.31 9.34
CA ASN A 111 11.24 3.54 10.57
C ASN A 111 11.81 4.38 11.69
N TYR A 112 10.98 4.68 12.66
CA TYR A 112 11.32 5.44 13.84
C TYR A 112 12.22 4.58 14.72
N GLU A 113 13.52 4.57 14.47
CA GLU A 113 14.47 4.26 15.52
C GLU A 113 14.38 5.40 16.54
N PHE A 114 13.64 5.16 17.60
CA PHE A 114 13.62 6.04 18.76
C PHE A 114 15.07 6.24 19.21
N GLY A 115 15.60 7.45 18.99
CA GLY A 115 16.95 7.82 19.45
C GLY A 115 17.88 8.45 18.42
N LYS A 116 17.67 8.31 17.10
CA LYS A 116 18.53 8.93 16.08
C LYS A 116 17.79 10.02 15.30
N LYS A 117 18.15 11.30 15.56
CA LYS A 117 17.72 12.53 14.86
C LYS A 117 16.27 12.50 14.37
N ILE A 118 15.33 12.65 15.29
CA ILE A 118 13.87 12.58 15.08
C ILE A 118 13.35 13.73 14.20
N PHE A 119 14.08 14.82 14.06
CA PHE A 119 13.62 16.05 13.42
C PHE A 119 14.34 16.35 12.11
N SER A 120 14.01 15.63 11.04
CA SER A 120 14.19 16.21 9.71
C SER A 120 12.89 16.93 9.32
N LEU A 121 12.99 18.11 8.71
CA LEU A 121 11.85 18.86 8.17
C LEU A 121 10.97 17.99 7.24
N GLU A 122 11.59 17.07 6.50
CA GLU A 122 10.88 16.11 5.65
C GLU A 122 9.99 15.17 6.44
N LYS A 123 10.45 14.63 7.56
CA LYS A 123 9.64 13.73 8.42
C LYS A 123 8.45 14.48 9.02
N ILE A 124 8.66 15.71 9.51
CA ILE A 124 7.59 16.55 10.02
C ILE A 124 6.55 16.83 8.92
N ARG A 125 6.99 17.18 7.72
CA ARG A 125 6.10 17.41 6.58
C ARG A 125 5.25 16.18 6.24
N VAL A 126 5.83 14.99 6.24
CA VAL A 126 5.12 13.74 5.97
C VAL A 126 4.07 13.47 7.06
N VAL A 127 4.43 13.60 8.33
CA VAL A 127 3.51 13.39 9.45
C VAL A 127 2.35 14.39 9.41
N LEU A 128 2.63 15.67 9.17
CA LEU A 128 1.59 16.69 9.01
C LEU A 128 0.67 16.40 7.81
N TYR A 129 1.24 15.98 6.69
CA TYR A 129 0.44 15.59 5.52
C TYR A 129 -0.50 14.42 5.83
N GLU A 130 -0.01 13.38 6.50
CA GLU A 130 -0.85 12.23 6.88
C GLU A 130 -1.94 12.62 7.89
N PHE A 131 -1.59 13.46 8.86
CA PHE A 131 -2.57 13.97 9.83
C PHE A 131 -3.67 14.81 9.16
N LEU A 132 -3.31 15.73 8.29
CA LEU A 132 -4.28 16.52 7.52
C LEU A 132 -5.12 15.65 6.59
N SER A 133 -4.50 14.65 5.95
CA SER A 133 -5.21 13.68 5.11
C SER A 133 -6.19 12.83 5.93
N TYR A 134 -5.83 12.45 7.16
CA TYR A 134 -6.74 11.74 8.06
C TYR A 134 -7.96 12.62 8.43
N ILE A 135 -7.73 13.88 8.85
CA ILE A 135 -8.81 14.82 9.15
C ILE A 135 -9.73 15.01 7.94
N TYR A 136 -9.16 15.20 6.75
CA TYR A 136 -9.93 15.34 5.52
C TYR A 136 -10.81 14.12 5.24
N ASN A 137 -10.26 12.90 5.36
CA ASN A 137 -11.04 11.67 5.18
C ASN A 137 -12.12 11.51 6.27
N LYS A 138 -11.86 11.98 7.49
CA LYS A 138 -12.85 11.98 8.58
C LYS A 138 -14.01 12.93 8.28
N LEU A 139 -13.72 14.13 7.82
CA LEU A 139 -14.76 15.09 7.39
C LEU A 139 -15.62 14.57 6.24
N LEU A 140 -15.04 13.79 5.33
CA LEU A 140 -15.75 13.13 4.24
C LEU A 140 -16.42 11.80 4.65
N ASN A 141 -16.40 11.45 5.93
CA ASN A 141 -16.95 10.20 6.45
C ASN A 141 -16.37 8.93 5.79
N GLN A 142 -15.09 8.97 5.42
CA GLN A 142 -14.36 7.87 4.77
C GLN A 142 -13.55 7.02 5.77
N VAL A 143 -13.36 7.52 6.99
CA VAL A 143 -12.77 6.85 8.16
C VAL A 143 -13.62 7.12 9.40
N ASP A 144 -13.47 6.28 10.42
CA ASP A 144 -14.12 6.44 11.73
C ASP A 144 -13.38 7.46 12.63
#